data_e3301fdec44852e2f3519794cf1fadeb
#
_entry.id   e3301fdec44852e2f3519794cf1fadeb
#
_cell.length_a   1.000
_cell.length_b   1.000
_cell.length_c   1.000
_cell.angle_alpha   90.00
_cell.angle_beta   90.00
_cell.angle_gamma   90.00
#
_symmetry.space_group_name_H-M   'P 1'
#
loop_
_entity.id
_entity.type
_entity.pdbx_description
1 polymer ?
#
loop_
_entity_poly.entity_id
_entity_poly.type
_entity_poly.pdbx_seq_one_letter_code
_entity_poly.pdbx_strand_id
1 'polypeptide(L)'
;MINLLFNKINLQKIFFFFTLFVLDNTLFGQIKIHTNESYELANIILAITPYGKTDPWEVYKNTIYYQDVIAYFDKYSNHPLISKVNYSRESWDKYLSFRTDSYGYEFDSSGTLRKTKDFYTIKGINEFEENIDLINDFIKVSGFREFYNNHSSYYDHIIATYQKSQMVPEILQFLKEEFKIEKVNGFTIVISPLVNRMNCQVSIDNIPTSFITLPTYIFDLDKNRQASQYDIAKELHMLFTEIDHEFVNPTTEKFKLICNKSFNPQKWDLGSGYENYTNATFNEYMTWAIYDLFVYKYFPQEADDIVRNWHLQNESRKFFASTLFGSQLKNLYDTKQETERIIDLYPKLLEWCQNIQNDLSLPYVINTNITFDKITLSFSEEMSEDTQLDAYIIIRTDSTISKLVSLDKIYWSNNGKLLSFQNPFDYSCDNELYFNATWKTKIVLKSSKGIHLTPYTKIEYKKE
;
A
#
# COMPACT_ATOMS: atom_id res chain seq x y z
N MET A 1 21.67 -56.93 -33.93
CA MET A 1 20.20 -56.69 -34.03
C MET A 1 19.78 -56.09 -32.72
N ILE A 2 19.88 -54.77 -32.62
CA ILE A 2 19.55 -54.01 -31.39
C ILE A 2 18.33 -53.14 -31.77
N ASN A 3 17.16 -53.46 -31.19
CA ASN A 3 15.91 -52.68 -31.35
C ASN A 3 15.97 -51.42 -30.46
N LEU A 4 15.98 -50.27 -31.07
CA LEU A 4 15.75 -48.97 -30.45
C LEU A 4 14.25 -48.77 -30.26
N LEU A 5 13.82 -48.78 -28.99
CA LEU A 5 12.50 -48.32 -28.57
C LEU A 5 12.53 -46.78 -28.45
N PHE A 6 12.00 -46.10 -29.45
CA PHE A 6 11.69 -44.66 -29.33
C PHE A 6 10.37 -44.50 -28.58
N ASN A 7 10.47 -43.96 -27.37
CA ASN A 7 9.32 -43.48 -26.61
C ASN A 7 8.71 -42.27 -27.34
N LYS A 8 7.49 -42.44 -27.82
CA LYS A 8 6.64 -41.36 -28.35
C LYS A 8 6.26 -40.45 -27.18
N ILE A 9 7.02 -39.39 -26.93
CA ILE A 9 6.60 -38.29 -26.09
C ILE A 9 5.45 -37.58 -26.77
N ASN A 10 4.36 -37.48 -26.06
CA ASN A 10 3.05 -37.03 -26.52
C ASN A 10 3.11 -35.53 -26.89
N LEU A 11 3.45 -35.21 -28.14
CA LEU A 11 3.41 -33.86 -28.72
C LEU A 11 2.04 -33.15 -28.58
N GLN A 12 0.97 -33.91 -28.38
CA GLN A 12 -0.37 -33.33 -28.18
C GLN A 12 -0.53 -32.61 -26.85
N LYS A 13 0.20 -33.00 -25.80
CA LYS A 13 0.14 -32.29 -24.50
C LYS A 13 0.92 -30.97 -24.50
N ILE A 14 1.98 -30.85 -25.28
CA ILE A 14 2.76 -29.61 -25.43
C ILE A 14 2.00 -28.59 -26.27
N PHE A 15 1.25 -29.05 -27.30
CA PHE A 15 0.42 -28.16 -28.13
C PHE A 15 -0.82 -27.66 -27.39
N PHE A 16 -1.35 -28.40 -26.42
CA PHE A 16 -2.51 -27.99 -25.60
C PHE A 16 -2.09 -26.93 -24.55
N PHE A 17 -0.88 -27.00 -24.04
CA PHE A 17 -0.36 -25.98 -23.13
C PHE A 17 -0.02 -24.66 -23.84
N PHE A 18 0.48 -24.72 -25.08
CA PHE A 18 0.79 -23.52 -25.86
C PHE A 18 -0.46 -22.86 -26.46
N THR A 19 -1.50 -23.62 -26.79
CA THR A 19 -2.79 -23.07 -27.26
C THR A 19 -3.62 -22.46 -26.14
N LEU A 20 -3.50 -22.90 -24.88
CA LEU A 20 -4.13 -22.27 -23.74
C LEU A 20 -3.47 -20.90 -23.40
N PHE A 21 -2.16 -20.75 -23.61
CA PHE A 21 -1.46 -19.47 -23.39
C PHE A 21 -1.72 -18.41 -24.46
N VAL A 22 -2.14 -18.80 -25.67
CA VAL A 22 -2.44 -17.87 -26.78
C VAL A 22 -3.91 -17.45 -26.81
N LEU A 23 -4.83 -18.23 -26.20
CA LEU A 23 -6.26 -17.92 -26.17
C LEU A 23 -6.66 -17.00 -25.01
N ASP A 24 -5.83 -16.86 -23.97
CA ASP A 24 -6.14 -16.02 -22.82
C ASP A 24 -5.88 -14.51 -23.04
N ASN A 25 -5.10 -14.13 -24.07
CA ASN A 25 -4.80 -12.71 -24.34
C ASN A 25 -5.97 -11.90 -24.90
N THR A 26 -7.11 -12.52 -25.22
CA THR A 26 -8.29 -11.82 -25.75
C THR A 26 -9.41 -11.62 -24.70
N LEU A 27 -9.31 -12.27 -23.53
CA LEU A 27 -10.29 -12.19 -22.44
C LEU A 27 -9.93 -11.16 -21.35
N PHE A 28 -8.66 -10.76 -21.28
CA PHE A 28 -8.22 -9.71 -20.35
C PHE A 28 -8.30 -8.36 -21.07
N GLY A 29 -9.09 -7.43 -20.56
CA GLY A 29 -8.96 -6.04 -20.95
C GLY A 29 -7.47 -5.67 -20.90
N GLN A 30 -6.97 -4.99 -21.91
CA GLN A 30 -5.54 -4.74 -22.10
C GLN A 30 -4.99 -3.95 -20.90
N ILE A 31 -4.19 -4.59 -20.05
CA ILE A 31 -3.47 -3.89 -18.98
C ILE A 31 -2.23 -3.28 -19.61
N LYS A 32 -2.16 -1.96 -19.53
CA LYS A 32 -1.01 -1.19 -20.00
C LYS A 32 -0.19 -0.74 -18.80
N ILE A 33 1.05 -1.22 -18.69
CA ILE A 33 2.02 -0.72 -17.70
C ILE A 33 3.09 0.03 -18.45
N HIS A 34 3.32 1.29 -18.08
CA HIS A 34 4.31 2.11 -18.77
C HIS A 34 4.83 3.27 -17.91
N THR A 35 6.01 3.79 -18.26
CA THR A 35 6.43 5.14 -17.94
C THR A 35 5.83 6.10 -18.97
N ASN A 36 5.60 7.35 -18.57
CA ASN A 36 5.07 8.37 -19.47
C ASN A 36 6.01 9.58 -19.45
N GLU A 37 6.36 10.10 -20.64
CA GLU A 37 7.38 11.14 -20.79
C GLU A 37 7.02 12.43 -20.03
N SER A 38 5.78 12.90 -20.11
CA SER A 38 5.33 14.10 -19.41
C SER A 38 5.18 13.90 -17.90
N TYR A 39 4.75 12.70 -17.48
CA TYR A 39 4.69 12.33 -16.07
C TYR A 39 6.09 12.26 -15.45
N GLU A 40 7.06 11.69 -16.18
CA GLU A 40 8.45 11.64 -15.72
C GLU A 40 9.08 13.02 -15.65
N LEU A 41 8.77 13.91 -16.62
CA LEU A 41 9.18 15.31 -16.58
C LEU A 41 8.69 16.00 -15.29
N ALA A 42 7.42 15.85 -14.94
CA ALA A 42 6.88 16.42 -13.71
C ALA A 42 7.61 15.90 -12.47
N ASN A 43 7.90 14.59 -12.42
CA ASN A 43 8.66 13.98 -11.32
C ASN A 43 10.09 14.49 -11.23
N ILE A 44 10.78 14.69 -12.36
CA ILE A 44 12.14 15.28 -12.42
C ILE A 44 12.11 16.72 -11.91
N ILE A 45 11.16 17.53 -12.37
CA ILE A 45 11.00 18.92 -11.91
C ILE A 45 10.79 18.97 -10.40
N LEU A 46 9.87 18.16 -9.87
CA LEU A 46 9.62 18.09 -8.42
C LEU A 46 10.84 17.59 -7.64
N ALA A 47 11.59 16.63 -8.17
CA ALA A 47 12.78 16.07 -7.51
C ALA A 47 13.91 17.11 -7.34
N ILE A 48 14.04 18.09 -8.23
CA ILE A 48 15.08 19.12 -8.15
C ILE A 48 14.63 20.39 -7.40
N THR A 49 13.37 20.46 -6.93
CA THR A 49 12.93 21.55 -6.05
C THR A 49 13.64 21.48 -4.69
N PRO A 50 13.77 22.58 -3.94
CA PRO A 50 14.26 22.55 -2.57
C PRO A 50 13.51 21.54 -1.68
N TYR A 51 12.19 21.51 -1.78
CA TYR A 51 11.38 20.51 -1.06
C TYR A 51 11.70 19.08 -1.51
N GLY A 52 11.67 18.80 -2.81
CA GLY A 52 11.94 17.47 -3.34
C GLY A 52 13.31 16.91 -2.96
N LYS A 53 14.35 17.75 -2.86
CA LYS A 53 15.69 17.35 -2.42
C LYS A 53 15.76 16.98 -0.94
N THR A 54 15.02 17.67 -0.08
CA THR A 54 15.10 17.54 1.39
C THR A 54 13.99 16.65 1.97
N ASP A 55 12.85 16.54 1.29
CA ASP A 55 11.74 15.71 1.72
C ASP A 55 12.12 14.22 1.81
N PRO A 56 11.78 13.52 2.91
CA PRO A 56 12.07 12.10 3.06
C PRO A 56 11.03 11.18 2.41
N TRP A 57 9.88 11.71 1.93
CA TRP A 57 8.71 10.90 1.64
C TRP A 57 8.29 10.85 0.17
N GLU A 58 8.33 11.97 -0.56
CA GLU A 58 7.67 12.11 -1.85
C GLU A 58 8.53 11.71 -3.04
N VAL A 59 9.86 11.81 -2.88
CA VAL A 59 10.85 11.46 -3.91
C VAL A 59 11.70 10.29 -3.46
N TYR A 60 11.74 9.23 -4.27
CA TYR A 60 12.60 8.08 -4.00
C TYR A 60 14.03 8.38 -4.44
N LYS A 61 14.94 8.52 -3.48
CA LYS A 61 16.31 9.02 -3.68
C LYS A 61 17.39 7.95 -3.72
N ASN A 62 17.04 6.70 -3.34
CA ASN A 62 18.03 5.64 -3.18
C ASN A 62 18.22 4.82 -4.48
N THR A 63 18.40 5.50 -5.62
CA THR A 63 18.66 4.89 -6.93
C THR A 63 19.78 5.61 -7.65
N ILE A 64 20.46 4.91 -8.56
CA ILE A 64 21.40 5.52 -9.52
C ILE A 64 20.66 6.53 -10.39
N TYR A 65 19.43 6.21 -10.82
CA TYR A 65 18.61 7.09 -11.62
C TYR A 65 18.36 8.47 -10.96
N TYR A 66 18.06 8.49 -9.65
CA TYR A 66 17.94 9.78 -8.94
C TYR A 66 19.26 10.55 -8.93
N GLN A 67 20.40 9.86 -8.78
CA GLN A 67 21.71 10.52 -8.85
C GLN A 67 21.96 11.12 -10.25
N ASP A 68 21.60 10.41 -11.31
CA ASP A 68 21.70 10.89 -12.69
C ASP A 68 20.78 12.12 -12.92
N VAL A 69 19.56 12.09 -12.38
CA VAL A 69 18.62 13.22 -12.44
C VAL A 69 19.23 14.45 -11.76
N ILE A 70 19.77 14.31 -10.56
CA ILE A 70 20.40 15.45 -9.85
C ILE A 70 21.65 15.92 -10.61
N ALA A 71 22.52 15.01 -11.03
CA ALA A 71 23.74 15.37 -11.77
C ALA A 71 23.43 16.15 -13.06
N TYR A 72 22.35 15.81 -13.76
CA TYR A 72 21.99 16.44 -15.03
C TYR A 72 21.21 17.75 -14.84
N PHE A 73 20.21 17.76 -13.94
CA PHE A 73 19.23 18.85 -13.84
C PHE A 73 19.49 19.85 -12.71
N ASP A 74 20.37 19.59 -11.74
CA ASP A 74 20.57 20.50 -10.59
C ASP A 74 21.06 21.89 -11.01
N LYS A 75 21.81 22.00 -12.10
CA LYS A 75 22.23 23.27 -12.70
C LYS A 75 21.06 24.18 -13.15
N TYR A 76 19.85 23.62 -13.29
CA TYR A 76 18.62 24.35 -13.61
C TYR A 76 17.75 24.67 -12.39
N SER A 77 18.24 24.44 -11.17
CA SER A 77 17.49 24.72 -9.93
C SER A 77 17.08 26.18 -9.77
N ASN A 78 17.75 27.11 -10.47
CA ASN A 78 17.40 28.53 -10.47
C ASN A 78 16.37 28.91 -11.55
N HIS A 79 15.87 27.96 -12.33
CA HIS A 79 14.81 28.24 -13.31
C HIS A 79 13.52 28.69 -12.59
N PRO A 80 12.79 29.73 -13.11
CA PRO A 80 11.59 30.27 -12.45
C PRO A 80 10.54 29.22 -12.10
N LEU A 81 10.38 28.20 -12.94
CA LEU A 81 9.47 27.07 -12.68
C LEU A 81 9.76 26.41 -11.34
N ILE A 82 11.04 26.16 -11.01
CA ILE A 82 11.42 25.38 -9.83
C ILE A 82 10.98 26.05 -8.53
N SER A 83 11.11 27.37 -8.44
CA SER A 83 10.63 28.11 -7.29
C SER A 83 9.10 28.15 -7.22
N LYS A 84 8.43 28.20 -8.37
CA LYS A 84 6.97 28.28 -8.45
C LYS A 84 6.28 26.96 -8.06
N VAL A 85 6.88 25.81 -8.40
CA VAL A 85 6.32 24.48 -8.11
C VAL A 85 6.99 23.79 -6.92
N ASN A 86 7.64 24.54 -6.05
CA ASN A 86 8.23 24.03 -4.81
C ASN A 86 7.13 23.76 -3.77
N TYR A 87 6.20 22.86 -4.10
CA TYR A 87 5.10 22.48 -3.22
C TYR A 87 5.59 21.61 -2.06
N SER A 88 5.13 21.91 -0.85
CA SER A 88 5.35 21.11 0.34
C SER A 88 4.16 20.22 0.65
N ARG A 89 4.26 19.44 1.73
CA ARG A 89 3.15 18.62 2.25
C ARG A 89 1.90 19.46 2.59
N GLU A 90 2.08 20.72 2.95
CA GLU A 90 0.98 21.65 3.21
C GLU A 90 0.23 22.05 1.94
N SER A 91 0.88 21.91 0.78
CA SER A 91 0.30 22.18 -0.55
C SER A 91 0.07 20.89 -1.32
N TRP A 92 -0.35 19.82 -0.61
CA TRP A 92 -0.44 18.47 -1.18
C TRP A 92 -1.29 18.38 -2.44
N ASP A 93 -2.45 19.05 -2.47
CA ASP A 93 -3.33 19.05 -3.64
C ASP A 93 -2.64 19.62 -4.88
N LYS A 94 -1.85 20.67 -4.72
CA LYS A 94 -1.06 21.25 -5.81
C LYS A 94 0.08 20.34 -6.25
N TYR A 95 0.78 19.72 -5.28
CA TYR A 95 1.83 18.76 -5.54
C TYR A 95 1.30 17.57 -6.34
N LEU A 96 0.18 17.00 -5.90
CA LEU A 96 -0.46 15.85 -6.54
C LEU A 96 -0.96 16.21 -7.94
N SER A 97 -1.68 17.34 -8.09
CA SER A 97 -2.15 17.83 -9.38
C SER A 97 -0.98 18.07 -10.36
N PHE A 98 0.08 18.78 -9.95
CA PHE A 98 1.23 19.02 -10.81
C PHE A 98 1.84 17.72 -11.34
N ARG A 99 2.00 16.74 -10.46
CA ARG A 99 2.57 15.42 -10.80
C ARG A 99 1.65 14.64 -11.73
N THR A 100 0.40 14.44 -11.34
CA THR A 100 -0.49 13.46 -11.97
C THR A 100 -1.16 14.02 -13.23
N ASP A 101 -1.60 15.30 -13.22
CA ASP A 101 -2.27 15.90 -14.37
C ASP A 101 -1.33 16.11 -15.55
N SER A 102 0.01 16.06 -15.34
CA SER A 102 1.01 16.02 -16.39
C SER A 102 0.79 14.88 -17.40
N TYR A 103 0.21 13.76 -16.97
CA TYR A 103 -0.12 12.62 -17.82
C TYR A 103 -1.11 12.99 -18.94
N GLY A 104 -1.85 14.07 -18.79
CA GLY A 104 -2.74 14.63 -19.80
C GLY A 104 -2.05 15.31 -20.98
N TYR A 105 -0.72 15.35 -21.00
CA TYR A 105 0.06 16.09 -22.01
C TYR A 105 0.98 15.16 -22.80
N GLU A 106 1.17 15.47 -24.08
CA GLU A 106 2.08 14.76 -24.96
C GLU A 106 2.92 15.76 -25.76
N PHE A 107 4.11 15.34 -26.18
CA PHE A 107 4.99 16.14 -27.02
C PHE A 107 4.50 16.14 -28.46
N ASP A 108 4.31 17.30 -29.05
CA ASP A 108 4.07 17.45 -30.49
C ASP A 108 5.38 17.29 -31.30
N SER A 109 5.28 17.34 -32.63
CA SER A 109 6.40 17.20 -33.52
C SER A 109 7.47 18.29 -33.37
N SER A 110 7.14 19.45 -32.78
CA SER A 110 8.05 20.52 -32.45
C SER A 110 8.79 20.33 -31.12
N GLY A 111 8.42 19.31 -30.36
CA GLY A 111 8.93 19.07 -29.01
C GLY A 111 8.28 19.94 -27.93
N THR A 112 7.10 20.49 -28.22
CA THR A 112 6.30 21.27 -27.27
C THR A 112 5.20 20.41 -26.65
N LEU A 113 4.98 20.52 -25.37
CA LEU A 113 3.88 19.82 -24.68
C LEU A 113 2.53 20.43 -25.04
N ARG A 114 1.58 19.56 -25.40
CA ARG A 114 0.19 19.89 -25.68
C ARG A 114 -0.74 19.01 -24.88
N LYS A 115 -1.83 19.58 -24.39
CA LYS A 115 -2.89 18.82 -23.70
C LYS A 115 -3.58 17.87 -24.68
N THR A 116 -3.64 16.59 -24.35
CA THR A 116 -4.27 15.54 -25.16
C THR A 116 -5.38 14.83 -24.43
N LYS A 117 -5.44 14.91 -23.08
CA LYS A 117 -6.50 14.33 -22.24
C LYS A 117 -7.02 15.37 -21.27
N ASP A 118 -8.31 15.37 -21.04
CA ASP A 118 -8.96 16.32 -20.13
C ASP A 118 -9.45 15.59 -18.87
N PHE A 119 -8.69 15.70 -17.79
CA PHE A 119 -9.03 15.19 -16.49
C PHE A 119 -8.39 16.03 -15.39
N TYR A 120 -8.86 15.87 -14.17
CA TYR A 120 -8.31 16.50 -12.97
C TYR A 120 -8.17 15.45 -11.87
N THR A 121 -6.97 15.32 -11.33
CA THR A 121 -6.74 14.50 -10.14
C THR A 121 -7.43 15.12 -8.93
N ILE A 122 -7.31 16.43 -8.80
CA ILE A 122 -8.01 17.23 -7.78
C ILE A 122 -8.99 18.16 -8.48
N LYS A 123 -10.27 18.05 -8.17
CA LYS A 123 -11.32 18.83 -8.82
C LYS A 123 -11.04 20.34 -8.75
N GLY A 124 -10.95 20.97 -9.91
CA GLY A 124 -10.75 22.41 -10.05
C GLY A 124 -9.32 22.91 -9.84
N ILE A 125 -8.35 22.01 -9.73
CA ILE A 125 -6.91 22.32 -9.65
C ILE A 125 -6.21 21.63 -10.81
N ASN A 126 -5.42 22.36 -11.60
CA ASN A 126 -4.49 21.79 -12.58
C ASN A 126 -3.21 22.61 -12.61
N GLU A 127 -2.35 22.38 -11.64
CA GLU A 127 -1.07 23.09 -11.48
C GLU A 127 -0.10 22.84 -12.64
N PHE A 128 -0.23 21.72 -13.36
CA PHE A 128 0.59 21.48 -14.54
C PHE A 128 0.17 22.39 -15.70
N GLU A 129 -1.13 22.54 -15.94
CA GLU A 129 -1.68 23.44 -16.96
C GLU A 129 -1.35 24.91 -16.67
N GLU A 130 -1.50 25.34 -15.42
CA GLU A 130 -1.21 26.72 -15.01
C GLU A 130 0.26 27.11 -15.20
N ASN A 131 1.15 26.14 -15.30
CA ASN A 131 2.59 26.36 -15.46
C ASN A 131 3.13 25.95 -16.84
N ILE A 132 2.26 25.62 -17.81
CA ILE A 132 2.65 25.00 -19.09
C ILE A 132 3.70 25.79 -19.87
N ASP A 133 3.64 27.12 -19.85
CA ASP A 133 4.62 27.97 -20.56
C ASP A 133 6.02 27.87 -19.93
N LEU A 134 6.10 27.88 -18.59
CA LEU A 134 7.35 27.69 -17.87
C LEU A 134 7.90 26.26 -18.02
N ILE A 135 7.02 25.28 -18.10
CA ILE A 135 7.39 23.88 -18.33
C ILE A 135 7.99 23.75 -19.74
N ASN A 136 7.37 24.30 -20.76
CA ASN A 136 7.89 24.27 -22.11
C ASN A 136 9.23 25.01 -22.24
N ASP A 137 9.42 26.11 -21.51
CA ASP A 137 10.71 26.80 -21.43
C ASP A 137 11.77 25.92 -20.74
N PHE A 138 11.43 25.30 -19.60
CA PHE A 138 12.31 24.35 -18.90
C PHE A 138 12.75 23.19 -19.80
N ILE A 139 11.83 22.58 -20.55
CA ILE A 139 12.13 21.49 -21.50
C ILE A 139 13.19 21.93 -22.49
N LYS A 140 12.99 23.10 -23.06
CA LYS A 140 13.89 23.68 -24.12
C LYS A 140 15.28 23.95 -23.58
N VAL A 141 15.40 24.56 -22.38
CA VAL A 141 16.71 24.97 -21.85
C VAL A 141 17.44 23.81 -21.20
N SER A 142 16.72 22.81 -20.65
CA SER A 142 17.31 21.68 -19.95
C SER A 142 17.72 20.51 -20.84
N GLY A 143 17.15 20.40 -22.06
CA GLY A 143 17.35 19.24 -22.91
C GLY A 143 16.70 17.95 -22.36
N PHE A 144 15.57 18.09 -21.62
CA PHE A 144 14.89 16.98 -20.95
C PHE A 144 14.70 15.75 -21.83
N ARG A 145 14.24 15.92 -23.08
CA ARG A 145 13.96 14.79 -23.98
C ARG A 145 15.20 13.96 -24.31
N GLU A 146 16.36 14.58 -24.41
CA GLU A 146 17.62 13.85 -24.59
C GLU A 146 17.91 12.98 -23.36
N PHE A 147 17.77 13.54 -22.16
CA PHE A 147 17.93 12.78 -20.92
C PHE A 147 16.95 11.59 -20.84
N TYR A 148 15.66 11.83 -21.11
CA TYR A 148 14.63 10.79 -21.07
C TYR A 148 14.93 9.66 -22.07
N ASN A 149 15.28 9.99 -23.29
CA ASN A 149 15.60 9.00 -24.34
C ASN A 149 16.86 8.18 -23.99
N ASN A 150 17.86 8.79 -23.38
CA ASN A 150 19.07 8.10 -22.93
C ASN A 150 18.81 7.10 -21.80
N HIS A 151 17.69 7.23 -21.10
CA HIS A 151 17.25 6.30 -20.04
C HIS A 151 16.17 5.32 -20.49
N SER A 152 15.81 5.24 -21.77
CA SER A 152 14.75 4.38 -22.28
C SER A 152 14.93 2.90 -21.89
N SER A 153 16.13 2.36 -22.02
CA SER A 153 16.46 0.99 -21.64
C SER A 153 16.27 0.72 -20.14
N TYR A 154 16.50 1.72 -19.31
CA TYR A 154 16.25 1.62 -17.86
C TYR A 154 14.75 1.56 -17.58
N TYR A 155 13.93 2.39 -18.22
CA TYR A 155 12.48 2.34 -18.08
C TYR A 155 11.90 1.01 -18.56
N ASP A 156 12.35 0.51 -19.72
CA ASP A 156 11.92 -0.79 -20.26
C ASP A 156 12.24 -1.93 -19.29
N HIS A 157 13.41 -1.89 -18.67
CA HIS A 157 13.82 -2.88 -17.68
C HIS A 157 12.95 -2.84 -16.42
N ILE A 158 12.65 -1.65 -15.88
CA ILE A 158 11.76 -1.47 -14.73
C ILE A 158 10.37 -1.99 -15.07
N ILE A 159 9.80 -1.63 -16.23
CA ILE A 159 8.49 -2.10 -16.68
C ILE A 159 8.46 -3.62 -16.74
N ALA A 160 9.43 -4.25 -17.39
CA ALA A 160 9.48 -5.70 -17.53
C ALA A 160 9.60 -6.41 -16.16
N THR A 161 10.41 -5.88 -15.26
CA THR A 161 10.57 -6.43 -13.91
C THR A 161 9.29 -6.26 -13.09
N TYR A 162 8.65 -5.11 -13.15
CA TYR A 162 7.38 -4.84 -12.49
C TYR A 162 6.28 -5.78 -12.99
N GLN A 163 6.11 -5.91 -14.31
CA GLN A 163 5.13 -6.81 -14.92
C GLN A 163 5.29 -8.26 -14.42
N LYS A 164 6.54 -8.73 -14.33
CA LYS A 164 6.83 -10.09 -13.88
C LYS A 164 6.53 -10.31 -12.40
N SER A 165 6.74 -9.30 -11.54
CA SER A 165 6.65 -9.44 -10.08
C SER A 165 5.25 -9.17 -9.52
N GLN A 166 4.38 -8.46 -10.24
CA GLN A 166 3.14 -7.92 -9.65
C GLN A 166 1.90 -8.80 -9.83
N MET A 167 2.04 -10.01 -10.35
CA MET A 167 0.93 -10.99 -10.42
C MET A 167 -0.41 -10.41 -10.92
N VAL A 168 -0.35 -9.44 -11.84
CA VAL A 168 -1.56 -8.72 -12.30
C VAL A 168 -2.60 -9.66 -12.91
N PRO A 169 -2.22 -10.69 -13.71
CA PRO A 169 -3.17 -11.68 -14.21
C PRO A 169 -3.90 -12.44 -13.09
N GLU A 170 -3.16 -12.87 -12.07
CA GLU A 170 -3.70 -13.61 -10.92
C GLU A 170 -4.64 -12.74 -10.09
N ILE A 171 -4.30 -11.47 -9.86
CA ILE A 171 -5.17 -10.50 -9.18
C ILE A 171 -6.49 -10.36 -9.94
N LEU A 172 -6.41 -10.09 -11.24
CA LEU A 172 -7.62 -9.90 -12.05
C LEU A 172 -8.48 -11.16 -12.13
N GLN A 173 -7.85 -12.33 -12.26
CA GLN A 173 -8.59 -13.58 -12.27
C GLN A 173 -9.32 -13.78 -10.93
N PHE A 174 -8.63 -13.61 -9.81
CA PHE A 174 -9.21 -13.72 -8.49
C PHE A 174 -10.39 -12.77 -8.31
N LEU A 175 -10.22 -11.49 -8.61
CA LEU A 175 -11.26 -10.48 -8.44
C LEU A 175 -12.47 -10.74 -9.38
N LYS A 176 -12.24 -11.12 -10.65
CA LYS A 176 -13.33 -11.46 -11.57
C LYS A 176 -14.16 -12.64 -11.07
N GLU A 177 -13.50 -13.69 -10.59
CA GLU A 177 -14.18 -14.87 -10.03
C GLU A 177 -15.01 -14.50 -8.82
N GLU A 178 -14.43 -13.74 -7.87
CA GLU A 178 -15.05 -13.42 -6.59
C GLU A 178 -16.16 -12.35 -6.68
N PHE A 179 -16.12 -11.49 -7.69
CA PHE A 179 -17.17 -10.49 -7.95
C PHE A 179 -18.13 -10.90 -9.07
N LYS A 180 -17.95 -12.08 -9.69
CA LYS A 180 -18.76 -12.55 -10.81
C LYS A 180 -18.82 -11.57 -11.99
N ILE A 181 -17.68 -10.94 -12.31
CA ILE A 181 -17.53 -9.96 -13.38
C ILE A 181 -16.76 -10.59 -14.54
N GLU A 182 -17.40 -10.72 -15.69
CA GLU A 182 -16.77 -11.34 -16.88
C GLU A 182 -15.81 -10.40 -17.60
N LYS A 183 -16.15 -9.10 -17.67
CA LYS A 183 -15.37 -8.11 -18.42
C LYS A 183 -14.96 -6.95 -17.51
N VAL A 184 -13.68 -6.68 -17.49
CA VAL A 184 -13.10 -5.43 -16.96
C VAL A 184 -12.70 -4.58 -18.15
N ASN A 185 -13.03 -3.31 -18.15
CA ASN A 185 -12.47 -2.34 -19.09
C ASN A 185 -10.94 -2.35 -18.96
N GLY A 186 -10.20 -1.89 -19.97
CA GLY A 186 -8.76 -1.80 -19.88
C GLY A 186 -8.32 -1.10 -18.58
N PHE A 187 -7.11 -1.41 -18.12
CA PHE A 187 -6.52 -0.81 -16.92
C PHE A 187 -5.13 -0.26 -17.25
N THR A 188 -4.83 0.97 -16.84
CA THR A 188 -3.53 1.58 -17.07
C THR A 188 -2.80 1.78 -15.74
N ILE A 189 -1.54 1.35 -15.70
CA ILE A 189 -0.62 1.56 -14.59
C ILE A 189 0.51 2.46 -15.07
N VAL A 190 0.64 3.62 -14.47
CA VAL A 190 1.69 4.60 -14.76
C VAL A 190 2.70 4.59 -13.63
N ILE A 191 3.95 4.36 -13.96
CA ILE A 191 5.05 4.26 -12.99
C ILE A 191 6.15 5.28 -13.27
N SER A 192 6.85 5.69 -12.23
CA SER A 192 8.07 6.50 -12.31
C SER A 192 9.06 6.04 -11.24
N PRO A 193 10.36 5.91 -11.55
CA PRO A 193 11.37 5.55 -10.57
C PRO A 193 11.64 6.62 -9.50
N LEU A 194 11.11 7.83 -9.66
CA LEU A 194 11.26 8.92 -8.70
C LEU A 194 10.13 8.98 -7.67
N VAL A 195 9.01 8.28 -7.90
CA VAL A 195 7.86 8.36 -7.02
C VAL A 195 8.06 7.48 -5.78
N ASN A 196 7.83 8.07 -4.61
CA ASN A 196 7.80 7.37 -3.33
C ASN A 196 6.49 7.69 -2.61
N ARG A 197 5.85 6.67 -2.02
CA ARG A 197 4.67 6.76 -1.14
C ARG A 197 3.45 7.53 -1.70
N MET A 198 3.28 7.57 -3.00
CA MET A 198 2.08 8.12 -3.62
C MET A 198 1.44 7.09 -4.52
N ASN A 199 0.19 6.76 -4.22
CA ASN A 199 -0.65 6.00 -5.11
C ASN A 199 -1.95 6.76 -5.28
N CYS A 200 -2.44 6.87 -6.49
CA CYS A 200 -3.77 7.41 -6.75
C CYS A 200 -4.32 6.86 -8.06
N GLN A 201 -5.64 6.80 -8.14
CA GLN A 201 -6.36 6.36 -9.32
C GLN A 201 -7.31 7.43 -9.80
N VAL A 202 -7.37 7.59 -11.10
CA VAL A 202 -8.32 8.46 -11.79
C VAL A 202 -8.90 7.73 -13.00
N SER A 203 -10.12 8.09 -13.41
CA SER A 203 -10.68 7.59 -14.67
C SER A 203 -10.33 8.56 -15.79
N ILE A 204 -9.61 8.08 -16.80
CA ILE A 204 -9.23 8.84 -17.98
C ILE A 204 -9.81 8.14 -19.21
N ASP A 205 -10.65 8.83 -19.96
CA ASP A 205 -11.38 8.25 -21.11
C ASP A 205 -12.15 6.96 -20.76
N ASN A 206 -12.73 6.91 -19.56
CA ASN A 206 -13.38 5.74 -18.95
C ASN A 206 -12.46 4.53 -18.73
N ILE A 207 -11.15 4.73 -18.71
CA ILE A 207 -10.17 3.70 -18.36
C ILE A 207 -9.60 4.04 -16.98
N PRO A 208 -9.72 3.14 -15.99
CA PRO A 208 -9.04 3.30 -14.71
C PRO A 208 -7.53 3.42 -14.94
N THR A 209 -6.96 4.49 -14.43
CA THR A 209 -5.53 4.80 -14.58
C THR A 209 -4.96 5.02 -13.19
N SER A 210 -4.08 4.11 -12.76
CA SER A 210 -3.41 4.16 -11.46
C SER A 210 -1.97 4.63 -11.60
N PHE A 211 -1.61 5.61 -10.79
CA PHE A 211 -0.25 6.10 -10.61
C PHE A 211 0.32 5.42 -9.37
N ILE A 212 1.31 4.56 -9.54
CA ILE A 212 1.75 3.61 -8.51
C ILE A 212 3.20 3.87 -8.13
N THR A 213 3.46 3.81 -6.82
CA THR A 213 4.82 3.74 -6.27
C THR A 213 5.42 2.36 -6.55
N LEU A 214 6.63 2.33 -7.05
CA LEU A 214 7.34 1.08 -7.32
C LEU A 214 7.82 0.42 -6.02
N PRO A 215 7.69 -0.91 -5.90
CA PRO A 215 8.32 -1.67 -4.83
C PRO A 215 9.84 -1.45 -4.79
N THR A 216 10.39 -1.37 -3.59
CA THR A 216 11.84 -1.09 -3.42
C THR A 216 12.75 -2.15 -4.04
N TYR A 217 12.31 -3.41 -4.07
CA TYR A 217 13.08 -4.49 -4.67
C TYR A 217 13.23 -4.36 -6.19
N ILE A 218 12.39 -3.56 -6.87
CA ILE A 218 12.54 -3.25 -8.30
C ILE A 218 13.87 -2.53 -8.58
N PHE A 219 14.34 -1.74 -7.63
CA PHE A 219 15.59 -0.97 -7.74
C PHE A 219 16.83 -1.75 -7.29
N ASP A 220 16.67 -2.94 -6.68
CA ASP A 220 17.78 -3.81 -6.28
C ASP A 220 18.37 -4.62 -7.46
N LEU A 221 18.03 -4.25 -8.69
CA LEU A 221 18.43 -4.93 -9.94
C LEU A 221 19.95 -5.05 -10.11
N ASP A 222 20.69 -4.10 -9.58
CA ASP A 222 22.17 -4.13 -9.61
C ASP A 222 22.78 -5.21 -8.71
N LYS A 223 21.96 -5.84 -7.85
CA LYS A 223 22.43 -6.81 -6.83
C LYS A 223 22.11 -8.26 -7.15
N ASN A 224 21.53 -8.59 -8.31
CA ASN A 224 21.06 -9.94 -8.67
C ASN A 224 20.16 -10.59 -7.59
N ARG A 225 19.52 -9.81 -6.73
CA ARG A 225 18.66 -10.28 -5.67
C ARG A 225 17.25 -10.52 -6.23
N GLN A 226 16.83 -11.77 -6.25
CA GLN A 226 15.40 -12.06 -6.44
C GLN A 226 14.62 -11.63 -5.20
N ALA A 227 13.48 -10.95 -5.42
CA ALA A 227 12.53 -10.67 -4.34
C ALA A 227 12.04 -11.98 -3.71
N SER A 228 12.01 -12.03 -2.38
CA SER A 228 11.39 -13.16 -1.67
C SER A 228 9.87 -13.14 -1.85
N GLN A 229 9.20 -14.29 -1.62
CA GLN A 229 7.73 -14.35 -1.61
C GLN A 229 7.14 -13.37 -0.58
N TYR A 230 7.83 -13.19 0.53
CA TYR A 230 7.49 -12.21 1.55
C TYR A 230 7.54 -10.77 1.01
N ASP A 231 8.64 -10.38 0.33
CA ASP A 231 8.79 -9.04 -0.23
C ASP A 231 7.71 -8.77 -1.30
N ILE A 232 7.44 -9.77 -2.16
CA ILE A 232 6.40 -9.67 -3.18
C ILE A 232 5.03 -9.48 -2.52
N ALA A 233 4.63 -10.37 -1.62
CA ALA A 233 3.34 -10.30 -0.94
C ALA A 233 3.18 -8.98 -0.17
N LYS A 234 4.22 -8.51 0.49
CA LYS A 234 4.18 -7.25 1.22
C LYS A 234 3.94 -6.05 0.32
N GLU A 235 4.69 -5.94 -0.77
CA GLU A 235 4.66 -4.76 -1.64
C GLU A 235 3.49 -4.79 -2.65
N LEU A 236 2.93 -5.99 -2.91
CA LEU A 236 1.79 -6.18 -3.81
C LEU A 236 0.51 -5.48 -3.31
N HIS A 237 0.39 -5.26 -2.00
CA HIS A 237 -0.76 -4.63 -1.36
C HIS A 237 -1.19 -3.35 -2.08
N MET A 238 -0.24 -2.47 -2.40
CA MET A 238 -0.55 -1.17 -2.98
C MET A 238 -1.20 -1.29 -4.37
N LEU A 239 -0.66 -2.16 -5.22
CA LEU A 239 -1.25 -2.40 -6.54
C LEU A 239 -2.59 -3.12 -6.43
N PHE A 240 -2.67 -4.13 -5.57
CA PHE A 240 -3.89 -4.92 -5.37
C PHE A 240 -5.05 -4.02 -4.98
N THR A 241 -4.86 -3.16 -3.99
CA THR A 241 -5.92 -2.28 -3.48
C THR A 241 -6.41 -1.27 -4.52
N GLU A 242 -5.52 -0.74 -5.37
CA GLU A 242 -5.93 0.15 -6.45
C GLU A 242 -6.74 -0.58 -7.54
N ILE A 243 -6.37 -1.82 -7.89
CA ILE A 243 -7.13 -2.64 -8.84
C ILE A 243 -8.49 -3.05 -8.24
N ASP A 244 -8.49 -3.44 -6.97
CA ASP A 244 -9.67 -3.96 -6.28
C ASP A 244 -10.78 -2.91 -6.13
N HIS A 245 -10.45 -1.64 -6.01
CA HIS A 245 -11.44 -0.55 -6.01
C HIS A 245 -12.39 -0.58 -7.24
N GLU A 246 -11.94 -1.07 -8.39
CA GLU A 246 -12.77 -1.24 -9.59
C GLU A 246 -13.86 -2.32 -9.44
N PHE A 247 -13.71 -3.19 -8.46
CA PHE A 247 -14.66 -4.26 -8.14
C PHE A 247 -15.49 -3.93 -6.90
N VAL A 248 -14.83 -3.43 -5.86
CA VAL A 248 -15.45 -3.10 -4.57
C VAL A 248 -16.39 -1.90 -4.71
N ASN A 249 -15.94 -0.78 -5.28
CA ASN A 249 -16.72 0.44 -5.34
C ASN A 249 -18.07 0.26 -6.06
N PRO A 250 -18.13 -0.33 -7.28
CA PRO A 250 -19.41 -0.58 -7.94
C PRO A 250 -20.28 -1.59 -7.21
N THR A 251 -19.67 -2.54 -6.50
CA THR A 251 -20.41 -3.52 -5.70
C THR A 251 -21.02 -2.89 -4.48
N THR A 252 -20.29 -2.07 -3.73
CA THR A 252 -20.82 -1.31 -2.60
C THR A 252 -21.96 -0.39 -3.04
N GLU A 253 -21.85 0.23 -4.20
CA GLU A 253 -22.96 1.05 -4.74
C GLU A 253 -24.24 0.23 -5.02
N LYS A 254 -24.12 -1.04 -5.48
CA LYS A 254 -25.27 -1.94 -5.59
C LYS A 254 -25.92 -2.23 -4.24
N PHE A 255 -25.13 -2.33 -3.19
CA PHE A 255 -25.59 -2.58 -1.81
C PHE A 255 -25.77 -1.31 -0.98
N LYS A 256 -25.71 -0.12 -1.59
CA LYS A 256 -25.70 1.19 -0.91
C LYS A 256 -26.79 1.37 0.15
N LEU A 257 -28.02 0.93 -0.12
CA LEU A 257 -29.12 1.08 0.83
C LEU A 257 -28.86 0.25 2.12
N ILE A 258 -28.32 -0.95 1.97
CA ILE A 258 -27.98 -1.80 3.10
C ILE A 258 -26.74 -1.23 3.80
N CYS A 259 -25.72 -0.82 3.05
CA CYS A 259 -24.48 -0.25 3.57
C CYS A 259 -24.78 0.99 4.44
N ASN A 260 -25.54 1.94 3.94
CA ASN A 260 -25.91 3.15 4.69
C ASN A 260 -26.72 2.88 5.97
N LYS A 261 -27.46 1.77 6.01
CA LYS A 261 -28.20 1.36 7.20
C LYS A 261 -27.31 0.64 8.22
N SER A 262 -26.37 -0.17 7.75
CA SER A 262 -25.67 -1.15 8.55
C SER A 262 -24.26 -0.72 8.97
N PHE A 263 -23.68 0.29 8.32
CA PHE A 263 -22.33 0.74 8.55
C PHE A 263 -22.30 2.25 8.82
N ASN A 264 -21.99 2.62 10.07
CA ASN A 264 -21.78 4.01 10.46
C ASN A 264 -20.27 4.31 10.50
N PRO A 265 -19.71 5.07 9.56
CA PRO A 265 -18.26 5.28 9.45
C PRO A 265 -17.63 5.85 10.73
N GLN A 266 -18.35 6.70 11.49
CA GLN A 266 -17.85 7.26 12.75
C GLN A 266 -17.64 6.22 13.86
N LYS A 267 -18.14 5.00 13.68
CA LYS A 267 -17.94 3.88 14.61
C LYS A 267 -16.75 3.01 14.22
N TRP A 268 -16.22 3.16 13.02
CA TRP A 268 -15.16 2.35 12.45
C TRP A 268 -13.87 3.14 12.22
N ASP A 269 -13.99 4.46 12.09
CA ASP A 269 -12.90 5.38 11.81
C ASP A 269 -12.77 6.44 12.91
N LEU A 270 -11.58 6.60 13.46
CA LEU A 270 -11.27 7.53 14.55
C LEU A 270 -10.47 8.76 14.08
N GLY A 271 -10.82 9.30 12.92
CA GLY A 271 -10.24 10.56 12.42
C GLY A 271 -9.15 10.36 11.36
N SER A 272 -9.35 9.41 10.44
CA SER A 272 -8.50 9.29 9.24
C SER A 272 -8.82 10.35 8.18
N GLY A 273 -9.99 10.98 8.27
CA GLY A 273 -10.58 11.86 7.26
C GLY A 273 -11.71 11.19 6.46
N TYR A 274 -11.96 9.91 6.65
CA TYR A 274 -13.01 9.13 5.99
C TYR A 274 -14.27 8.99 6.83
N GLU A 275 -14.27 9.41 8.10
CA GLU A 275 -15.34 9.21 9.09
C GLU A 275 -16.71 9.79 8.72
N ASN A 276 -16.77 10.60 7.67
CA ASN A 276 -18.02 11.19 7.16
C ASN A 276 -18.52 10.55 5.86
N TYR A 277 -17.84 9.52 5.33
CA TYR A 277 -18.11 8.93 4.03
C TYR A 277 -18.36 7.43 4.14
N THR A 278 -19.62 7.02 4.33
CA THR A 278 -20.02 5.62 4.58
C THR A 278 -19.45 4.66 3.55
N ASN A 279 -19.70 4.88 2.26
CA ASN A 279 -19.23 3.98 1.22
C ASN A 279 -17.70 3.97 1.11
N ALA A 280 -17.05 5.12 1.21
CA ALA A 280 -15.60 5.21 1.11
C ALA A 280 -14.93 4.48 2.27
N THR A 281 -15.35 4.71 3.52
CA THR A 281 -14.81 4.00 4.69
C THR A 281 -15.02 2.49 4.57
N PHE A 282 -16.24 2.06 4.18
CA PHE A 282 -16.52 0.65 3.99
C PHE A 282 -15.66 0.02 2.88
N ASN A 283 -15.47 0.73 1.77
CA ASN A 283 -14.64 0.27 0.66
C ASN A 283 -13.17 0.06 1.08
N GLU A 284 -12.60 0.96 1.86
CA GLU A 284 -11.24 0.78 2.39
C GLU A 284 -11.13 -0.52 3.21
N TYR A 285 -12.06 -0.75 4.15
CA TYR A 285 -12.11 -1.98 4.92
C TYR A 285 -12.25 -3.24 4.06
N MET A 286 -13.14 -3.17 3.04
CA MET A 286 -13.36 -4.29 2.12
C MET A 286 -12.12 -4.60 1.29
N THR A 287 -11.52 -3.59 0.70
CA THR A 287 -10.33 -3.71 -0.15
C THR A 287 -9.19 -4.41 0.61
N TRP A 288 -8.92 -4.00 1.84
CA TRP A 288 -7.88 -4.63 2.65
C TRP A 288 -8.23 -6.06 3.06
N ALA A 289 -9.49 -6.31 3.44
CA ALA A 289 -9.94 -7.65 3.81
C ALA A 289 -9.95 -8.63 2.61
N ILE A 290 -10.17 -8.15 1.39
CA ILE A 290 -10.07 -8.95 0.16
C ILE A 290 -8.61 -9.24 -0.17
N TYR A 291 -7.72 -8.28 0.06
CA TYR A 291 -6.28 -8.51 -0.06
C TYR A 291 -5.82 -9.63 0.89
N ASP A 292 -6.32 -9.69 2.12
CA ASP A 292 -6.01 -10.78 3.04
C ASP A 292 -6.36 -12.15 2.43
N LEU A 293 -7.55 -12.28 1.82
CA LEU A 293 -7.97 -13.53 1.17
C LEU A 293 -7.05 -13.90 0.00
N PHE A 294 -6.61 -12.90 -0.77
CA PHE A 294 -5.63 -13.11 -1.83
C PHE A 294 -4.29 -13.60 -1.27
N VAL A 295 -3.80 -12.99 -0.21
CA VAL A 295 -2.53 -13.38 0.44
C VAL A 295 -2.64 -14.79 1.01
N TYR A 296 -3.72 -15.15 1.71
CA TYR A 296 -3.93 -16.51 2.20
C TYR A 296 -3.98 -17.55 1.08
N LYS A 297 -4.50 -17.20 -0.09
CA LYS A 297 -4.59 -18.10 -1.25
C LYS A 297 -3.24 -18.30 -1.94
N TYR A 298 -2.47 -17.22 -2.16
CA TYR A 298 -1.28 -17.24 -3.02
C TYR A 298 0.05 -17.25 -2.25
N PHE A 299 0.05 -16.84 -0.97
CA PHE A 299 1.22 -16.75 -0.10
C PHE A 299 0.95 -17.36 1.29
N PRO A 300 0.46 -18.59 1.38
CA PRO A 300 -0.05 -19.15 2.64
C PRO A 300 0.99 -19.22 3.76
N GLN A 301 2.29 -19.32 3.42
CA GLN A 301 3.36 -19.39 4.40
C GLN A 301 3.70 -18.03 5.03
N GLU A 302 3.45 -16.95 4.30
CA GLU A 302 3.76 -15.58 4.71
C GLU A 302 2.51 -14.83 5.21
N ALA A 303 1.32 -15.43 5.02
CA ALA A 303 0.04 -14.74 5.15
C ALA A 303 -0.19 -14.11 6.52
N ASP A 304 0.01 -14.87 7.59
CA ASP A 304 -0.27 -14.38 8.95
C ASP A 304 0.59 -13.15 9.31
N ASP A 305 1.86 -13.15 8.89
CA ASP A 305 2.75 -12.02 9.14
C ASP A 305 2.41 -10.80 8.29
N ILE A 306 2.16 -11.00 7.00
CA ILE A 306 1.80 -9.93 6.06
C ILE A 306 0.47 -9.28 6.45
N VAL A 307 -0.57 -10.08 6.64
CA VAL A 307 -1.93 -9.62 6.98
C VAL A 307 -1.92 -8.85 8.29
N ARG A 308 -1.31 -9.41 9.36
CA ARG A 308 -1.19 -8.72 10.64
C ARG A 308 -0.53 -7.34 10.49
N ASN A 309 0.57 -7.26 9.77
CA ASN A 309 1.31 -6.00 9.65
C ASN A 309 0.58 -4.95 8.83
N TRP A 310 -0.15 -5.33 7.77
CA TRP A 310 -0.98 -4.39 7.03
C TRP A 310 -2.15 -3.89 7.85
N HIS A 311 -2.80 -4.76 8.64
CA HIS A 311 -3.84 -4.33 9.57
C HIS A 311 -3.31 -3.34 10.61
N LEU A 312 -2.17 -3.63 11.26
CA LEU A 312 -1.52 -2.68 12.17
C LEU A 312 -1.23 -1.33 11.48
N GLN A 313 -0.84 -1.35 10.21
CA GLN A 313 -0.62 -0.12 9.47
C GLN A 313 -1.92 0.66 9.23
N ASN A 314 -3.01 0.00 8.86
CA ASN A 314 -4.32 0.61 8.70
C ASN A 314 -4.87 1.16 10.02
N GLU A 315 -4.70 0.42 11.11
CA GLU A 315 -5.07 0.83 12.47
C GLU A 315 -4.26 2.06 12.92
N SER A 316 -2.98 2.17 12.55
CA SER A 316 -2.18 3.38 12.79
C SER A 316 -2.71 4.60 12.02
N ARG A 317 -3.42 4.37 10.91
CA ARG A 317 -4.12 5.38 10.11
C ARG A 317 -5.55 5.67 10.61
N LYS A 318 -5.93 5.13 11.78
CA LYS A 318 -7.22 5.34 12.48
C LYS A 318 -8.38 4.42 12.06
N PHE A 319 -8.15 3.46 11.20
CA PHE A 319 -9.11 2.39 10.86
C PHE A 319 -8.97 1.25 11.90
N PHE A 320 -9.32 1.54 13.13
CA PHE A 320 -8.92 0.80 14.32
C PHE A 320 -9.47 -0.64 14.41
N ALA A 321 -10.50 -0.97 13.66
CA ALA A 321 -11.11 -2.31 13.64
C ALA A 321 -10.68 -3.13 12.40
N SER A 322 -9.58 -2.76 11.73
CA SER A 322 -9.13 -3.38 10.47
C SER A 322 -8.92 -4.88 10.62
N THR A 323 -8.20 -5.32 11.64
CA THR A 323 -8.00 -6.76 11.93
C THR A 323 -9.32 -7.50 12.18
N LEU A 324 -10.23 -6.89 12.95
CA LEU A 324 -11.52 -7.51 13.29
C LEU A 324 -12.37 -7.69 12.02
N PHE A 325 -12.42 -6.69 11.16
CA PHE A 325 -13.16 -6.74 9.91
C PHE A 325 -12.58 -7.77 8.93
N GLY A 326 -11.28 -7.79 8.73
CA GLY A 326 -10.59 -8.78 7.89
C GLY A 326 -10.83 -10.22 8.39
N SER A 327 -10.70 -10.43 9.69
CA SER A 327 -10.97 -11.73 10.33
C SER A 327 -12.41 -12.20 10.10
N GLN A 328 -13.40 -11.29 10.16
CA GLN A 328 -14.79 -11.64 9.91
C GLN A 328 -15.05 -11.98 8.44
N LEU A 329 -14.49 -11.20 7.48
CA LEU A 329 -14.64 -11.55 6.07
C LEU A 329 -14.00 -12.91 5.79
N LYS A 330 -12.81 -13.17 6.34
CA LYS A 330 -12.15 -14.47 6.22
C LYS A 330 -13.00 -15.60 6.78
N ASN A 331 -13.58 -15.45 7.96
CA ASN A 331 -14.47 -16.44 8.56
C ASN A 331 -15.69 -16.72 7.67
N LEU A 332 -16.34 -15.68 7.14
CA LEU A 332 -17.44 -15.86 6.19
C LEU A 332 -16.99 -16.56 4.91
N TYR A 333 -15.80 -16.22 4.40
CA TYR A 333 -15.25 -16.83 3.21
C TYR A 333 -14.89 -18.31 3.40
N ASP A 334 -14.30 -18.67 4.52
CA ASP A 334 -13.91 -20.04 4.85
C ASP A 334 -15.15 -20.96 5.08
N THR A 335 -16.27 -20.37 5.53
CA THR A 335 -17.51 -21.11 5.85
C THR A 335 -18.60 -20.99 4.78
N LYS A 336 -18.34 -20.26 3.69
CA LYS A 336 -19.28 -20.08 2.58
C LYS A 336 -19.61 -21.39 1.84
N GLN A 337 -20.75 -21.42 1.17
CA GLN A 337 -21.04 -22.49 0.21
C GLN A 337 -20.04 -22.46 -0.96
N GLU A 338 -19.78 -23.60 -1.57
CA GLU A 338 -18.81 -23.71 -2.69
C GLU A 338 -19.15 -22.78 -3.87
N THR A 339 -20.42 -22.53 -4.12
CA THR A 339 -20.94 -21.66 -5.18
C THR A 339 -20.97 -20.17 -4.80
N GLU A 340 -20.85 -19.84 -3.54
CA GLU A 340 -20.80 -18.45 -3.07
C GLU A 340 -19.42 -17.81 -3.37
N ARG A 341 -19.44 -16.51 -3.60
CA ARG A 341 -18.27 -15.67 -3.84
C ARG A 341 -18.32 -14.48 -2.93
N ILE A 342 -17.28 -13.67 -2.90
CA ILE A 342 -17.20 -12.47 -2.02
C ILE A 342 -18.43 -11.57 -2.20
N ILE A 343 -18.89 -11.34 -3.43
CA ILE A 343 -20.09 -10.53 -3.68
C ILE A 343 -21.33 -11.06 -2.95
N ASP A 344 -21.46 -12.38 -2.79
CA ASP A 344 -22.60 -13.01 -2.12
C ASP A 344 -22.52 -12.86 -0.59
N LEU A 345 -21.34 -12.54 -0.06
CA LEU A 345 -21.08 -12.34 1.37
C LEU A 345 -21.40 -10.92 1.87
N TYR A 346 -21.53 -9.93 0.95
CA TYR A 346 -21.80 -8.54 1.32
C TYR A 346 -22.99 -8.37 2.29
N PRO A 347 -24.17 -8.97 2.06
CA PRO A 347 -25.29 -8.82 2.98
C PRO A 347 -24.99 -9.37 4.37
N LYS A 348 -24.31 -10.53 4.45
CA LYS A 348 -23.94 -11.17 5.72
C LYS A 348 -22.93 -10.33 6.51
N LEU A 349 -21.96 -9.77 5.81
CA LEU A 349 -20.93 -8.91 6.41
C LEU A 349 -21.54 -7.59 6.91
N LEU A 350 -22.42 -6.96 6.12
CA LEU A 350 -23.11 -5.74 6.51
C LEU A 350 -24.04 -5.95 7.71
N GLU A 351 -24.75 -7.08 7.77
CA GLU A 351 -25.55 -7.47 8.93
C GLU A 351 -24.66 -7.61 10.19
N TRP A 352 -23.50 -8.26 10.06
CA TRP A 352 -22.54 -8.35 11.14
C TRP A 352 -22.05 -6.96 11.58
N CYS A 353 -21.69 -6.06 10.65
CA CYS A 353 -21.32 -4.69 10.97
C CYS A 353 -22.39 -3.96 11.77
N GLN A 354 -23.66 -4.08 11.35
CA GLN A 354 -24.79 -3.48 12.05
C GLN A 354 -24.89 -3.95 13.50
N ASN A 355 -24.65 -5.23 13.73
CA ASN A 355 -24.80 -5.85 15.05
C ASN A 355 -23.70 -5.45 16.03
N ILE A 356 -22.45 -5.27 15.55
CA ILE A 356 -21.31 -5.07 16.45
C ILE A 356 -20.86 -3.62 16.60
N GLN A 357 -21.19 -2.72 15.63
CA GLN A 357 -20.59 -1.38 15.57
C GLN A 357 -20.80 -0.51 16.83
N ASN A 358 -21.83 -0.76 17.63
CA ASN A 358 -22.05 -0.02 18.87
C ASN A 358 -21.21 -0.55 20.04
N ASP A 359 -20.67 -1.76 19.93
CA ASP A 359 -19.84 -2.41 20.93
C ASP A 359 -18.35 -2.32 20.62
N LEU A 360 -18.00 -1.64 19.51
CA LEU A 360 -16.62 -1.38 19.13
C LEU A 360 -16.00 -0.34 20.07
N SER A 361 -14.85 -0.66 20.62
CA SER A 361 -14.06 0.22 21.47
C SER A 361 -12.58 -0.02 21.21
N LEU A 362 -11.80 1.06 21.09
CA LEU A 362 -10.35 0.97 20.96
C LEU A 362 -9.73 0.76 22.35
N PRO A 363 -9.00 -0.35 22.61
CA PRO A 363 -8.30 -0.54 23.86
C PRO A 363 -7.14 0.46 24.00
N TYR A 364 -6.93 0.97 25.20
CA TYR A 364 -5.79 1.84 25.52
C TYR A 364 -5.27 1.59 26.94
N VAL A 365 -4.02 1.98 27.18
CA VAL A 365 -3.39 1.90 28.49
C VAL A 365 -3.88 3.06 29.36
N ILE A 366 -4.53 2.74 30.48
CA ILE A 366 -5.02 3.73 31.46
C ILE A 366 -3.87 4.20 32.37
N ASN A 367 -3.05 3.25 32.82
CA ASN A 367 -1.98 3.51 33.77
C ASN A 367 -0.79 2.57 33.54
N THR A 368 0.40 3.08 33.79
CA THR A 368 1.66 2.36 33.72
C THR A 368 2.39 2.52 35.06
N ASN A 369 2.76 1.40 35.69
CA ASN A 369 3.62 1.37 36.86
C ASN A 369 4.93 0.67 36.51
N ILE A 370 6.05 1.39 36.63
CA ILE A 370 7.40 0.92 36.34
C ILE A 370 8.16 0.78 37.66
N THR A 371 8.56 -0.45 37.97
CA THR A 371 9.48 -0.73 39.09
C THR A 371 10.75 -1.35 38.52
N PHE A 372 11.79 -1.49 39.35
CA PHE A 372 13.05 -2.10 38.92
C PHE A 372 12.85 -3.51 38.33
N ASP A 373 11.99 -4.32 38.95
CA ASP A 373 11.81 -5.71 38.57
C ASP A 373 10.74 -5.94 37.49
N LYS A 374 9.73 -5.06 37.42
CA LYS A 374 8.57 -5.27 36.57
C LYS A 374 7.92 -3.98 36.08
N ILE A 375 7.24 -4.09 34.93
CA ILE A 375 6.28 -3.11 34.42
C ILE A 375 4.88 -3.70 34.55
N THR A 376 3.92 -2.88 35.00
CA THR A 376 2.51 -3.24 35.10
C THR A 376 1.68 -2.22 34.33
N LEU A 377 0.83 -2.72 33.42
CA LEU A 377 -0.10 -1.93 32.60
C LEU A 377 -1.53 -2.23 33.01
N SER A 378 -2.36 -1.17 33.12
CA SER A 378 -3.80 -1.34 33.22
C SER A 378 -4.49 -0.85 31.96
N PHE A 379 -5.49 -1.59 31.48
CA PHE A 379 -6.17 -1.33 30.22
C PHE A 379 -7.62 -0.87 30.44
N SER A 380 -8.15 -0.12 29.45
CA SER A 380 -9.52 0.39 29.42
C SER A 380 -10.56 -0.73 29.34
N GLU A 381 -10.19 -1.88 28.79
CA GLU A 381 -11.06 -3.03 28.63
C GLU A 381 -10.28 -4.35 28.81
N GLU A 382 -10.99 -5.46 28.75
CA GLU A 382 -10.44 -6.80 28.83
C GLU A 382 -9.60 -7.11 27.59
N MET A 383 -8.33 -7.50 27.81
CA MET A 383 -7.38 -7.90 26.77
C MET A 383 -7.33 -9.41 26.64
N SER A 384 -6.87 -9.90 25.47
CA SER A 384 -6.52 -11.32 25.30
C SER A 384 -5.34 -11.65 26.20
N GLU A 385 -5.49 -12.71 27.02
CA GLU A 385 -4.47 -13.12 28.00
C GLU A 385 -3.38 -13.99 27.34
N ASP A 386 -2.73 -13.45 26.28
CA ASP A 386 -1.66 -14.13 25.58
C ASP A 386 -0.45 -14.33 26.51
N THR A 387 0.12 -15.53 26.51
CA THR A 387 1.28 -15.89 27.35
C THR A 387 2.63 -15.54 26.71
N GLN A 388 2.61 -15.16 25.46
CA GLN A 388 3.76 -14.68 24.70
C GLN A 388 3.41 -13.31 24.14
N LEU A 389 4.28 -12.35 24.30
CA LEU A 389 4.13 -10.99 23.78
C LEU A 389 5.48 -10.46 23.35
N ASP A 390 5.47 -9.69 22.29
CA ASP A 390 6.64 -8.96 21.79
C ASP A 390 6.47 -7.46 21.97
N ALA A 391 7.60 -6.78 22.17
CA ALA A 391 7.68 -5.33 22.11
C ALA A 391 8.93 -4.91 21.35
N TYR A 392 8.94 -3.69 20.83
CA TYR A 392 10.10 -3.10 20.18
C TYR A 392 10.72 -2.08 21.11
N ILE A 393 11.99 -2.30 21.51
CA ILE A 393 12.68 -1.43 22.46
C ILE A 393 13.70 -0.56 21.73
N ILE A 394 13.76 0.72 22.15
CA ILE A 394 14.80 1.69 21.78
C ILE A 394 15.52 2.10 23.05
N ILE A 395 16.82 1.89 23.09
CA ILE A 395 17.72 2.21 24.19
C ILE A 395 18.66 3.32 23.70
N ARG A 396 18.65 4.49 24.37
CA ARG A 396 19.39 5.68 23.98
C ARG A 396 20.64 5.85 24.85
N THR A 397 21.73 5.24 24.42
CA THR A 397 23.08 5.47 24.94
C THR A 397 23.82 6.47 24.03
N ASP A 398 25.14 6.49 24.04
CA ASP A 398 25.97 7.22 23.05
C ASP A 398 25.68 6.77 21.61
N SER A 399 25.19 5.53 21.45
CA SER A 399 24.59 4.99 20.23
C SER A 399 23.17 4.51 20.49
N THR A 400 22.24 4.73 19.54
CA THR A 400 20.87 4.24 19.67
C THR A 400 20.82 2.77 19.30
N ILE A 401 20.40 1.91 20.25
CA ILE A 401 20.16 0.49 20.04
C ILE A 401 18.64 0.29 19.89
N SER A 402 18.22 -0.38 18.85
CA SER A 402 16.82 -0.72 18.65
C SER A 402 16.66 -2.18 18.28
N LYS A 403 15.77 -2.91 18.96
CA LYS A 403 15.56 -4.36 18.75
C LYS A 403 14.17 -4.83 19.16
N LEU A 404 13.77 -5.96 18.58
CA LEU A 404 12.64 -6.73 19.08
C LEU A 404 13.03 -7.40 20.40
N VAL A 405 12.12 -7.40 21.36
CA VAL A 405 12.25 -8.15 22.63
C VAL A 405 10.99 -8.96 22.86
N SER A 406 11.15 -10.23 23.19
CA SER A 406 10.08 -11.04 23.76
C SER A 406 10.00 -10.72 25.25
N LEU A 407 8.78 -10.51 25.74
CA LEU A 407 8.56 -10.16 27.14
C LEU A 407 8.59 -11.41 28.01
N ASP A 408 9.30 -11.32 29.14
CA ASP A 408 9.44 -12.41 30.10
C ASP A 408 8.51 -12.24 31.31
N LYS A 409 8.17 -13.35 31.96
CA LYS A 409 7.35 -13.41 33.19
C LYS A 409 6.01 -12.68 33.03
N ILE A 410 5.32 -12.94 31.90
CA ILE A 410 4.01 -12.39 31.61
C ILE A 410 3.00 -12.94 32.63
N TYR A 411 2.28 -12.04 33.26
CA TYR A 411 1.22 -12.38 34.20
C TYR A 411 0.02 -11.47 33.98
N TRP A 412 -1.13 -12.09 33.70
CA TRP A 412 -2.41 -11.41 33.58
C TRP A 412 -3.24 -11.53 34.87
N SER A 413 -4.01 -10.51 35.18
CA SER A 413 -4.94 -10.49 36.31
C SER A 413 -6.11 -9.53 36.04
N ASN A 414 -7.08 -9.53 36.94
CA ASN A 414 -8.28 -8.71 36.83
C ASN A 414 -9.01 -8.91 35.48
N ASN A 415 -9.21 -10.17 35.09
CA ASN A 415 -9.85 -10.58 33.84
C ASN A 415 -9.23 -9.87 32.63
N GLY A 416 -7.93 -10.02 32.44
CA GLY A 416 -7.20 -9.43 31.32
C GLY A 416 -7.00 -7.91 31.39
N LYS A 417 -7.45 -7.21 32.43
CA LYS A 417 -7.29 -5.75 32.54
C LYS A 417 -5.96 -5.30 33.11
N LEU A 418 -5.17 -6.22 33.67
CA LEU A 418 -3.83 -5.93 34.19
C LEU A 418 -2.84 -6.91 33.58
N LEU A 419 -1.80 -6.37 32.98
CA LEU A 419 -0.63 -7.08 32.46
C LEU A 419 0.60 -6.69 33.27
N SER A 420 1.30 -7.68 33.80
CA SER A 420 2.64 -7.48 34.38
C SER A 420 3.67 -8.32 33.65
N PHE A 421 4.85 -7.80 33.44
CA PHE A 421 5.98 -8.50 32.83
C PHE A 421 7.30 -8.01 33.41
N GLN A 422 8.38 -8.79 33.23
CA GLN A 422 9.71 -8.41 33.68
C GLN A 422 10.15 -7.13 32.96
N ASN A 423 10.72 -6.18 33.71
CA ASN A 423 11.16 -4.91 33.15
C ASN A 423 12.39 -5.11 32.24
N PRO A 424 12.32 -4.76 30.92
CA PRO A 424 13.41 -4.90 29.99
C PRO A 424 14.33 -3.67 29.90
N PHE A 425 14.08 -2.61 30.70
CA PHE A 425 14.79 -1.34 30.61
C PHE A 425 16.20 -1.39 31.20
N ASP A 426 17.10 -0.67 30.53
CA ASP A 426 18.43 -0.36 31.04
C ASP A 426 18.37 0.98 31.79
N TYR A 427 18.46 0.94 33.10
CA TYR A 427 18.38 2.13 33.97
C TYR A 427 19.57 3.09 33.84
N SER A 428 20.59 2.72 33.09
CA SER A 428 21.74 3.59 32.82
C SER A 428 21.45 4.69 31.80
N CYS A 429 20.34 4.61 31.07
CA CYS A 429 20.00 5.48 29.95
C CYS A 429 18.48 5.62 29.73
N ASP A 430 18.07 6.46 28.79
CA ASP A 430 16.68 6.59 28.36
C ASP A 430 16.25 5.37 27.55
N ASN A 431 15.02 4.87 27.82
CA ASN A 431 14.44 3.73 27.13
C ASN A 431 13.02 4.04 26.65
N GLU A 432 12.67 3.51 25.49
CA GLU A 432 11.32 3.54 24.95
C GLU A 432 10.92 2.12 24.55
N LEU A 433 9.76 1.66 25.00
CA LEU A 433 9.18 0.37 24.67
C LEU A 433 7.89 0.58 23.88
N TYR A 434 7.80 -0.02 22.71
CA TYR A 434 6.66 0.13 21.79
C TYR A 434 5.94 -1.19 21.62
N PHE A 435 4.64 -1.20 21.89
CA PHE A 435 3.75 -2.31 21.56
C PHE A 435 3.15 -2.15 20.17
N ASN A 436 2.80 -3.26 19.55
CA ASN A 436 2.14 -3.31 18.24
C ASN A 436 2.88 -2.48 17.18
N ALA A 437 4.21 -2.53 17.19
CA ALA A 437 5.04 -1.81 16.24
C ALA A 437 5.02 -2.53 14.87
N THR A 438 4.39 -1.91 13.89
CA THR A 438 4.23 -2.43 12.53
C THR A 438 5.55 -2.88 11.92
N TRP A 439 5.59 -4.06 11.32
CA TRP A 439 6.78 -4.72 10.73
C TRP A 439 7.92 -5.00 11.74
N LYS A 440 7.66 -4.86 13.03
CA LYS A 440 8.64 -5.09 14.11
C LYS A 440 8.18 -6.16 15.09
N THR A 441 6.94 -6.07 15.62
CA THR A 441 6.39 -7.03 16.58
C THR A 441 5.66 -8.15 15.85
N LYS A 442 5.82 -9.39 16.34
CA LYS A 442 5.16 -10.59 15.79
C LYS A 442 3.93 -10.98 16.60
N ILE A 443 3.99 -10.83 17.90
CA ILE A 443 2.90 -11.15 18.82
C ILE A 443 2.44 -9.83 19.42
N VAL A 444 1.17 -9.51 19.22
CA VAL A 444 0.60 -8.17 19.46
C VAL A 444 -0.47 -8.19 20.55
N LEU A 445 -0.59 -7.09 21.27
CA LEU A 445 -1.66 -6.87 22.25
C LEU A 445 -2.97 -6.54 21.55
N LYS A 446 -4.04 -7.26 21.95
CA LYS A 446 -5.40 -7.04 21.45
C LYS A 446 -6.41 -7.26 22.58
N SER A 447 -7.58 -6.66 22.46
CA SER A 447 -8.69 -6.91 23.37
C SER A 447 -9.25 -8.34 23.19
N SER A 448 -10.04 -8.81 24.15
CA SER A 448 -10.77 -10.07 24.06
C SER A 448 -11.74 -10.11 22.87
N LYS A 449 -12.11 -8.95 22.33
CA LYS A 449 -12.91 -8.77 21.11
C LYS A 449 -12.10 -8.83 19.81
N GLY A 450 -10.77 -8.94 19.88
CA GLY A 450 -9.88 -8.99 18.72
C GLY A 450 -9.44 -7.62 18.15
N ILE A 451 -9.75 -6.50 18.82
CA ILE A 451 -9.29 -5.17 18.43
C ILE A 451 -7.89 -4.94 19.03
N HIS A 452 -6.94 -4.58 18.19
CA HIS A 452 -5.58 -4.34 18.62
C HIS A 452 -5.46 -3.08 19.51
N LEU A 453 -4.57 -3.14 20.50
CA LEU A 453 -4.06 -1.93 21.14
C LEU A 453 -3.48 -1.00 20.08
N THR A 454 -3.70 0.31 20.20
CA THR A 454 -3.20 1.29 19.23
C THR A 454 -1.75 1.00 18.85
N PRO A 455 -1.44 0.84 17.55
CA PRO A 455 -0.07 0.64 17.10
C PRO A 455 0.88 1.71 17.61
N TYR A 456 2.09 1.30 17.96
CA TYR A 456 3.12 2.16 18.56
C TYR A 456 2.74 2.74 19.93
N THR A 457 1.85 2.07 20.68
CA THR A 457 1.65 2.44 22.10
C THR A 457 2.99 2.38 22.84
N LYS A 458 3.40 3.53 23.38
CA LYS A 458 4.72 3.75 23.94
C LYS A 458 4.69 3.76 25.47
N ILE A 459 5.69 3.12 26.07
CA ILE A 459 6.08 3.25 27.47
C ILE A 459 7.52 3.75 27.49
N GLU A 460 7.79 4.75 28.32
CA GLU A 460 9.11 5.33 28.39
C GLU A 460 9.65 5.38 29.83
N TYR A 461 10.96 5.23 29.93
CA TYR A 461 11.75 5.52 31.13
C TYR A 461 12.77 6.59 30.75
N LYS A 462 12.82 7.67 31.56
CA LYS A 462 13.82 8.71 31.45
C LYS A 462 14.80 8.54 32.59
N LYS A 463 16.09 8.51 32.25
CA LYS A 463 17.15 8.55 33.24
C LYS A 463 17.12 9.93 33.98
N GLU A 464 17.06 9.89 35.29
CA GLU A 464 17.14 11.08 36.14
C GLU A 464 18.52 11.74 36.09
#